data_1382ec0b7067df437e309806294d8ebe
#
_entry.id   1382ec0b7067df437e309806294d8ebe
#
_cell.length_a   1.000
_cell.length_b   1.000
_cell.length_c   1.000
_cell.angle_alpha   90.00
_cell.angle_beta   90.00
_cell.angle_gamma   90.00
#
_symmetry.space_group_name_H-M   'P 1'
#
loop_
_entity.id
_entity.type
_entity.pdbx_description
1 polymer ?
#
loop_
_entity_poly.entity_id
_entity_poly.type
_entity_poly.pdbx_seq_one_letter_code
_entity_poly.pdbx_strand_id
1 'polypeptide(L)'
;SKFPTKIYTNLGSYESQNYKNKMKKIFHEVGSEFSIKELNYELEYEKSICSIPYNNIEEIIEKDAISIYKFFIFIPNRQLKANIFNHLKKMLNVSVTESAPVNIEIVPQNVSKGVVFDRLESIYNLKKPLRIAIGDSLNDLSMFESADISFAMGNSHQEIMKKADYVTVSNDKDGVSQAFERILTI
;
A
#
# COMPACT_ATOMS: atom_id res chain seq x y z
N SER A 1 8.00 4.99 18.73
CA SER A 1 8.39 3.97 17.75
C SER A 1 9.83 4.16 17.31
N LYS A 2 10.61 3.07 17.19
CA LYS A 2 11.96 3.08 16.62
C LYS A 2 11.92 3.38 15.12
N PHE A 3 10.87 2.90 14.44
CA PHE A 3 10.66 3.08 13.01
C PHE A 3 9.70 4.23 12.72
N PRO A 4 9.89 4.96 11.60
CA PRO A 4 8.90 5.90 11.10
C PRO A 4 7.59 5.18 10.84
N THR A 5 6.51 5.62 11.50
CA THR A 5 5.21 4.96 11.42
C THR A 5 4.14 5.99 11.15
N LYS A 6 3.21 5.67 10.25
CA LYS A 6 1.96 6.39 10.02
C LYS A 6 0.76 5.54 10.42
N ILE A 7 -0.28 6.20 10.86
CA ILE A 7 -1.55 5.59 11.25
C ILE A 7 -2.66 6.32 10.52
N TYR A 8 -3.41 5.59 9.73
CA TYR A 8 -4.57 6.12 8.98
C TYR A 8 -5.85 5.76 9.72
N THR A 9 -6.68 6.76 9.99
CA THR A 9 -7.89 6.63 10.81
C THR A 9 -9.06 7.37 10.19
N ASN A 10 -10.27 7.19 10.75
CA ASN A 10 -11.44 7.99 10.42
C ASN A 10 -11.31 9.48 10.82
N LEU A 11 -10.39 9.82 11.73
CA LEU A 11 -10.13 11.17 12.22
C LEU A 11 -8.95 11.86 11.52
N GLY A 12 -8.33 11.20 10.55
CA GLY A 12 -7.19 11.72 9.79
C GLY A 12 -5.96 10.80 9.85
N SER A 13 -4.86 11.30 9.32
CA SER A 13 -3.57 10.63 9.32
C SER A 13 -2.68 11.14 10.46
N TYR A 14 -2.03 10.23 11.14
CA TYR A 14 -1.08 10.51 12.21
C TYR A 14 0.31 9.99 11.83
N GLU A 15 1.37 10.68 12.24
CA GLU A 15 2.75 10.24 12.01
C GLU A 15 3.58 10.28 13.29
N SER A 16 4.50 9.33 13.45
CA SER A 16 5.41 9.33 14.59
C SER A 16 6.27 10.57 14.61
N GLN A 17 6.50 11.12 15.80
CA GLN A 17 7.31 12.33 15.98
C GLN A 17 8.65 12.24 15.21
N ASN A 18 9.01 13.33 14.53
CA ASN A 18 10.20 13.42 13.68
C ASN A 18 10.25 12.39 12.53
N TYR A 19 9.09 12.01 11.98
CA TYR A 19 8.94 10.99 10.94
C TYR A 19 9.98 11.13 9.81
N LYS A 20 10.03 12.29 9.15
CA LYS A 20 10.96 12.55 8.02
C LYS A 20 12.44 12.46 8.41
N ASN A 21 12.79 12.95 9.61
CA ASN A 21 14.17 12.88 10.09
C ASN A 21 14.55 11.44 10.43
N LYS A 22 13.65 10.67 11.01
CA LYS A 22 13.85 9.24 11.26
C LYS A 22 14.05 8.47 9.95
N MET A 23 13.23 8.74 8.92
CA MET A 23 13.40 8.13 7.60
C MET A 23 14.80 8.39 7.04
N LYS A 24 15.24 9.65 7.00
CA LYS A 24 16.57 10.04 6.53
C LYS A 24 17.68 9.33 7.31
N LYS A 25 17.58 9.31 8.64
CA LYS A 25 18.59 8.67 9.50
C LYS A 25 18.71 7.18 9.21
N ILE A 26 17.59 6.47 9.21
CA ILE A 26 17.56 5.01 8.96
C ILE A 26 18.07 4.69 7.55
N PHE A 27 17.72 5.51 6.56
CA PHE A 27 18.21 5.35 5.20
C PHE A 27 19.74 5.47 5.11
N HIS A 28 20.33 6.42 5.81
CA HIS A 28 21.78 6.56 5.88
C HIS A 28 22.47 5.40 6.62
N GLU A 29 21.82 4.81 7.62
CA GLU A 29 22.34 3.68 8.38
C GLU A 29 22.31 2.35 7.60
N VAL A 30 21.34 2.17 6.72
CA VAL A 30 21.14 0.92 5.95
C VAL A 30 22.04 0.85 4.70
N GLY A 31 22.58 2.00 4.26
CA GLY A 31 23.51 2.05 3.12
C GLY A 31 22.84 1.82 1.77
N SER A 32 23.60 1.34 0.79
CA SER A 32 23.28 1.34 -0.64
C SER A 32 22.19 0.35 -1.11
N GLU A 33 21.40 -0.25 -0.23
CA GLU A 33 20.31 -1.16 -0.67
C GLU A 33 19.19 -0.42 -1.42
N PHE A 34 19.07 0.90 -1.22
CA PHE A 34 18.09 1.77 -1.88
C PHE A 34 18.74 3.04 -2.40
N SER A 35 18.25 3.55 -3.52
CA SER A 35 18.79 4.75 -4.12
C SER A 35 18.31 6.02 -3.40
N ILE A 36 19.15 7.05 -3.41
CA ILE A 36 18.76 8.40 -2.94
C ILE A 36 17.52 8.91 -3.70
N LYS A 37 17.31 8.47 -4.95
CA LYS A 37 16.14 8.81 -5.75
C LYS A 37 14.85 8.27 -5.12
N GLU A 38 14.86 7.03 -4.64
CA GLU A 38 13.71 6.42 -3.96
C GLU A 38 13.37 7.13 -2.65
N LEU A 39 14.39 7.45 -1.83
CA LEU A 39 14.18 8.24 -0.62
C LEU A 39 13.58 9.62 -0.92
N ASN A 40 14.11 10.31 -1.92
CA ASN A 40 13.63 11.64 -2.30
C ASN A 40 12.19 11.57 -2.82
N TYR A 41 11.83 10.56 -3.59
CA TYR A 41 10.46 10.32 -4.03
C TYR A 41 9.51 10.17 -2.84
N GLU A 42 9.85 9.31 -1.88
CA GLU A 42 9.05 9.13 -0.67
C GLU A 42 8.94 10.42 0.16
N LEU A 43 10.03 11.19 0.30
CA LEU A 43 10.02 12.46 1.02
C LEU A 43 9.20 13.55 0.33
N GLU A 44 9.18 13.60 -1.01
CA GLU A 44 8.35 14.52 -1.78
C GLU A 44 6.87 14.13 -1.69
N TYR A 45 6.55 12.86 -1.85
CA TYR A 45 5.19 12.32 -1.66
C TYR A 45 4.66 12.69 -0.27
N GLU A 46 5.50 12.55 0.76
CA GLU A 46 5.19 12.91 2.13
C GLU A 46 4.90 14.41 2.36
N LYS A 47 5.37 15.29 1.48
CA LYS A 47 5.03 16.73 1.57
C LYS A 47 3.56 17.01 1.22
N SER A 48 2.95 16.17 0.41
CA SER A 48 1.54 16.29 0.00
C SER A 48 0.55 15.78 1.04
N ILE A 49 1.03 15.03 2.05
CA ILE A 49 0.18 14.44 3.08
C ILE A 49 0.24 15.29 4.35
N CYS A 50 -0.92 15.81 4.76
CA CYS A 50 -1.07 16.45 6.06
C CYS A 50 -1.29 15.39 7.14
N SER A 51 -0.29 15.15 7.99
CA SER A 51 -0.38 14.20 9.11
C SER A 51 -0.15 14.91 10.44
N ILE A 52 -0.86 14.48 11.46
CA ILE A 52 -0.74 15.00 12.83
C ILE A 52 0.39 14.24 13.54
N PRO A 53 1.44 14.90 14.05
CA PRO A 53 2.50 14.22 14.77
C PRO A 53 2.00 13.66 16.12
N TYR A 54 2.47 12.45 16.48
CA TYR A 54 2.21 11.84 17.79
C TYR A 54 3.52 11.38 18.46
N ASN A 55 3.57 11.42 19.77
CA ASN A 55 4.69 10.90 20.57
C ASN A 55 4.44 9.46 20.99
N ASN A 56 3.24 9.18 21.47
CA ASN A 56 2.84 7.88 21.95
C ASN A 56 1.56 7.41 21.22
N ILE A 57 1.52 6.13 20.84
CA ILE A 57 0.38 5.56 20.13
C ILE A 57 -0.90 5.55 20.99
N GLU A 58 -0.76 5.44 22.31
CA GLU A 58 -1.87 5.50 23.25
C GLU A 58 -2.66 6.81 23.11
N GLU A 59 -1.99 7.92 22.82
CA GLU A 59 -2.64 9.22 22.57
C GLU A 59 -3.64 9.17 21.39
N ILE A 60 -3.49 8.18 20.52
CA ILE A 60 -4.35 7.98 19.36
C ILE A 60 -5.44 6.96 19.66
N ILE A 61 -5.06 5.79 20.19
CA ILE A 61 -6.00 4.68 20.41
C ILE A 61 -7.02 4.95 21.52
N GLU A 62 -6.71 5.86 22.45
CA GLU A 62 -7.62 6.29 23.53
C GLU A 62 -8.62 7.37 23.11
N LYS A 63 -8.54 7.87 21.86
CA LYS A 63 -9.52 8.86 21.38
C LYS A 63 -10.90 8.21 21.18
N ASP A 64 -11.92 8.89 21.63
CA ASP A 64 -13.30 8.46 21.43
C ASP A 64 -13.63 8.27 19.94
N ALA A 65 -14.33 7.19 19.64
CA ALA A 65 -14.80 6.84 18.30
C ALA A 65 -13.69 6.71 17.23
N ILE A 66 -12.44 6.45 17.62
CA ILE A 66 -11.38 6.22 16.66
C ILE A 66 -11.53 4.85 15.99
N SER A 67 -11.37 4.83 14.67
CA SER A 67 -11.25 3.61 13.87
C SER A 67 -9.94 3.65 13.13
N ILE A 68 -9.05 2.69 13.39
CA ILE A 68 -7.76 2.58 12.72
C ILE A 68 -7.96 1.74 11.45
N TYR A 69 -7.61 2.31 10.30
CA TYR A 69 -7.75 1.67 9.00
C TYR A 69 -6.46 0.99 8.55
N LYS A 70 -5.30 1.63 8.82
CA LYS A 70 -4.00 1.12 8.36
C LYS A 70 -2.86 1.66 9.22
N PHE A 71 -1.89 0.79 9.49
CA PHE A 71 -0.54 1.19 9.90
C PHE A 71 0.39 1.07 8.70
N PHE A 72 1.20 2.09 8.50
CA PHE A 72 2.31 2.09 7.55
C PHE A 72 3.61 2.23 8.33
N ILE A 73 4.56 1.32 8.13
CA ILE A 73 5.83 1.30 8.83
C ILE A 73 6.95 1.29 7.81
N PHE A 74 7.82 2.29 7.86
CA PHE A 74 8.98 2.37 6.99
C PHE A 74 10.14 1.54 7.55
N ILE A 75 10.57 0.51 6.82
CA ILE A 75 11.62 -0.44 7.22
C ILE A 75 12.49 -0.76 6.00
N PRO A 76 13.53 0.04 5.71
CA PRO A 76 14.37 -0.16 4.52
C PRO A 76 15.34 -1.35 4.65
N ASN A 77 15.60 -1.87 5.85
CA ASN A 77 16.40 -3.07 6.02
C ASN A 77 15.60 -4.32 5.62
N ARG A 78 16.00 -4.95 4.51
CA ARG A 78 15.29 -6.11 3.91
C ARG A 78 15.14 -7.29 4.86
N GLN A 79 16.22 -7.67 5.54
CA GLN A 79 16.19 -8.84 6.44
C GLN A 79 15.27 -8.57 7.64
N LEU A 80 15.37 -7.40 8.24
CA LEU A 80 14.53 -7.00 9.36
C LEU A 80 13.06 -6.89 8.93
N LYS A 81 12.80 -6.30 7.76
CA LYS A 81 11.45 -6.22 7.17
C LYS A 81 10.86 -7.62 7.00
N ALA A 82 11.60 -8.55 6.40
CA ALA A 82 11.15 -9.92 6.18
C ALA A 82 10.83 -10.64 7.51
N ASN A 83 11.65 -10.47 8.52
CA ASN A 83 11.42 -11.06 9.85
C ASN A 83 10.14 -10.51 10.49
N ILE A 84 9.95 -9.19 10.47
CA ILE A 84 8.75 -8.53 11.02
C ILE A 84 7.52 -8.94 10.21
N PHE A 85 7.58 -8.92 8.89
CA PHE A 85 6.49 -9.32 8.00
C PHE A 85 6.03 -10.76 8.27
N ASN A 86 6.97 -11.70 8.36
CA ASN A 86 6.67 -13.11 8.65
C ASN A 86 6.09 -13.30 10.07
N HIS A 87 6.49 -12.47 11.03
CA HIS A 87 5.90 -12.51 12.38
C HIS A 87 4.47 -12.00 12.37
N LEU A 88 4.23 -10.85 11.74
CA LEU A 88 2.91 -10.23 11.64
C LEU A 88 1.91 -11.09 10.86
N LYS A 89 2.34 -11.78 9.81
CA LYS A 89 1.48 -12.70 9.04
C LYS A 89 0.89 -13.86 9.87
N LYS A 90 1.46 -14.16 11.02
CA LYS A 90 0.95 -15.20 11.93
C LYS A 90 -0.14 -14.69 12.89
N MET A 91 -0.38 -13.37 12.90
CA MET A 91 -1.41 -12.77 13.75
C MET A 91 -2.79 -12.96 13.11
N LEU A 92 -3.77 -13.38 13.92
CA LEU A 92 -5.09 -13.80 13.43
C LEU A 92 -6.01 -12.64 12.98
N ASN A 93 -5.77 -11.43 13.48
CA ASN A 93 -6.72 -10.32 13.33
C ASN A 93 -6.25 -9.22 12.37
N VAL A 94 -5.14 -9.44 11.67
CA VAL A 94 -4.57 -8.47 10.75
C VAL A 94 -4.16 -9.12 9.43
N SER A 95 -4.24 -8.34 8.37
CA SER A 95 -3.61 -8.62 7.08
C SER A 95 -2.38 -7.76 6.91
N VAL A 96 -1.32 -8.32 6.35
CA VAL A 96 -0.04 -7.64 6.17
C VAL A 96 0.33 -7.67 4.70
N THR A 97 0.64 -6.49 4.17
CA THR A 97 1.04 -6.31 2.77
C THR A 97 2.16 -5.27 2.67
N GLU A 98 2.60 -5.02 1.46
CA GLU A 98 3.57 -3.96 1.13
C GLU A 98 3.17 -3.28 -0.16
N SER A 99 3.39 -1.97 -0.25
CA SER A 99 3.20 -1.16 -1.46
C SER A 99 4.52 -0.72 -2.08
N ALA A 100 5.62 -0.86 -1.33
CA ALA A 100 6.99 -0.59 -1.78
C ALA A 100 7.99 -1.52 -1.08
N PRO A 101 9.21 -1.70 -1.63
CA PRO A 101 10.23 -2.56 -1.03
C PRO A 101 10.65 -2.16 0.39
N VAL A 102 10.36 -0.94 0.81
CA VAL A 102 10.81 -0.31 2.07
C VAL A 102 9.75 -0.22 3.15
N ASN A 103 8.54 -0.72 2.93
CA ASN A 103 7.46 -0.59 3.90
C ASN A 103 6.78 -1.92 4.25
N ILE A 104 6.03 -1.86 5.34
CA ILE A 104 5.01 -2.84 5.71
C ILE A 104 3.72 -2.07 5.97
N GLU A 105 2.63 -2.55 5.40
CA GLU A 105 1.28 -2.09 5.67
C GLU A 105 0.53 -3.14 6.48
N ILE A 106 -0.12 -2.73 7.56
CA ILE A 106 -0.93 -3.58 8.41
C ILE A 106 -2.35 -3.03 8.38
N VAL A 107 -3.30 -3.87 7.98
CA VAL A 107 -4.72 -3.54 7.93
C VAL A 107 -5.53 -4.58 8.72
N PRO A 108 -6.77 -4.29 9.12
CA PRO A 108 -7.64 -5.29 9.72
C PRO A 108 -7.76 -6.53 8.82
N GLN A 109 -7.95 -7.70 9.45
CA GLN A 109 -8.22 -8.94 8.70
C GLN A 109 -9.43 -8.75 7.78
N ASN A 110 -9.40 -9.38 6.62
CA ASN A 110 -10.44 -9.29 5.58
C ASN A 110 -10.58 -7.90 4.93
N VAL A 111 -9.61 -7.01 5.14
CA VAL A 111 -9.48 -5.76 4.38
C VAL A 111 -8.40 -5.95 3.31
N SER A 112 -8.82 -5.86 2.07
CA SER A 112 -7.91 -5.91 0.91
C SER A 112 -8.50 -5.08 -0.23
N LYS A 113 -7.73 -4.82 -1.27
CA LYS A 113 -8.27 -4.13 -2.45
C LYS A 113 -9.32 -4.99 -3.19
N GLY A 114 -9.22 -6.32 -3.13
CA GLY A 114 -10.16 -7.23 -3.79
C GLY A 114 -11.58 -7.19 -3.22
N VAL A 115 -11.75 -7.05 -1.91
CA VAL A 115 -13.08 -7.00 -1.29
C VAL A 115 -13.88 -5.73 -1.66
N VAL A 116 -13.23 -4.74 -2.28
CA VAL A 116 -13.90 -3.51 -2.72
C VAL A 116 -14.92 -3.78 -3.81
N PHE A 117 -14.71 -4.76 -4.69
CA PHE A 117 -15.65 -5.13 -5.74
C PHE A 117 -17.01 -5.51 -5.17
N ASP A 118 -17.05 -6.45 -4.21
CA ASP A 118 -18.30 -6.88 -3.59
C ASP A 118 -19.02 -5.75 -2.86
N ARG A 119 -18.24 -4.85 -2.22
CA ARG A 119 -18.80 -3.67 -1.55
C ARG A 119 -19.39 -2.67 -2.54
N LEU A 120 -18.72 -2.38 -3.65
CA LEU A 120 -19.22 -1.49 -4.69
C LEU A 120 -20.48 -2.06 -5.33
N GLU A 121 -20.51 -3.34 -5.64
CA GLU A 121 -21.70 -4.01 -6.16
C GLU A 121 -22.90 -3.89 -5.22
N SER A 122 -22.66 -4.09 -3.92
CA SER A 122 -23.70 -3.93 -2.90
C SER A 122 -24.19 -2.49 -2.77
N ILE A 123 -23.28 -1.51 -2.69
CA ILE A 123 -23.60 -0.09 -2.50
C ILE A 123 -24.36 0.46 -3.70
N TYR A 124 -23.94 0.12 -4.92
CA TYR A 124 -24.54 0.62 -6.16
C TYR A 124 -25.59 -0.30 -6.75
N ASN A 125 -25.93 -1.42 -6.07
CA ASN A 125 -26.90 -2.43 -6.52
C ASN A 125 -26.62 -2.92 -7.96
N LEU A 126 -25.34 -3.16 -8.27
CA LEU A 126 -24.91 -3.61 -9.58
C LEU A 126 -25.24 -5.09 -9.76
N LYS A 127 -25.83 -5.43 -10.90
CA LYS A 127 -26.18 -6.81 -11.22
C LYS A 127 -25.14 -7.39 -12.19
N LYS A 128 -24.22 -8.21 -11.68
CA LYS A 128 -23.17 -8.88 -12.45
C LYS A 128 -22.33 -7.90 -13.31
N PRO A 129 -21.73 -6.87 -12.70
CA PRO A 129 -20.84 -5.96 -13.45
C PRO A 129 -19.58 -6.70 -13.86
N LEU A 130 -18.99 -6.30 -14.98
CA LEU A 130 -17.65 -6.71 -15.36
C LEU A 130 -16.65 -6.06 -14.41
N ARG A 131 -15.88 -6.87 -13.68
CA ARG A 131 -14.86 -6.42 -12.74
C ARG A 131 -13.52 -6.31 -13.46
N ILE A 132 -12.98 -5.12 -13.52
CA ILE A 132 -11.68 -4.89 -14.15
C ILE A 132 -10.72 -4.29 -13.13
N ALA A 133 -9.53 -4.85 -13.04
CA ALA A 133 -8.48 -4.40 -12.14
C ALA A 133 -7.24 -3.92 -12.90
N ILE A 134 -6.66 -2.80 -12.49
CA ILE A 134 -5.37 -2.30 -12.96
C ILE A 134 -4.49 -2.06 -11.73
N GLY A 135 -3.27 -2.60 -11.71
CA GLY A 135 -2.40 -2.48 -10.53
C GLY A 135 -0.93 -2.72 -10.85
N ASP A 136 -0.06 -2.44 -9.88
CA ASP A 136 1.39 -2.53 -10.05
C ASP A 136 2.13 -3.18 -8.86
N SER A 137 1.46 -3.33 -7.71
CA SER A 137 2.08 -3.72 -6.45
C SER A 137 1.45 -4.98 -5.84
N LEU A 138 2.15 -5.61 -4.89
CA LEU A 138 1.70 -6.86 -4.25
C LEU A 138 0.34 -6.72 -3.53
N ASN A 139 -0.01 -5.53 -3.05
CA ASN A 139 -1.32 -5.26 -2.46
C ASN A 139 -2.47 -5.25 -3.49
N ASP A 140 -2.17 -5.27 -4.80
CA ASP A 140 -3.16 -5.35 -5.89
C ASP A 140 -3.51 -6.80 -6.24
N LEU A 141 -2.73 -7.79 -5.80
CA LEU A 141 -2.98 -9.20 -6.12
C LEU A 141 -4.39 -9.65 -5.77
N SER A 142 -4.88 -9.28 -4.59
CA SER A 142 -6.25 -9.61 -4.17
C SER A 142 -7.32 -8.99 -5.08
N MET A 143 -7.02 -7.85 -5.69
CA MET A 143 -7.90 -7.21 -6.66
C MET A 143 -7.88 -7.96 -8.00
N PHE A 144 -6.71 -8.43 -8.46
CA PHE A 144 -6.60 -9.26 -9.66
C PHE A 144 -7.33 -10.59 -9.50
N GLU A 145 -7.19 -11.25 -8.33
CA GLU A 145 -7.88 -12.51 -8.01
C GLU A 145 -9.41 -12.38 -7.97
N SER A 146 -9.92 -11.17 -7.71
CA SER A 146 -11.36 -10.88 -7.63
C SER A 146 -11.92 -10.24 -8.90
N ALA A 147 -11.08 -9.94 -9.90
CA ALA A 147 -11.47 -9.34 -11.17
C ALA A 147 -11.79 -10.40 -12.23
N ASP A 148 -12.62 -10.04 -13.19
CA ASP A 148 -12.85 -10.82 -14.41
C ASP A 148 -11.74 -10.58 -15.45
N ILE A 149 -11.14 -9.37 -15.41
CA ILE A 149 -10.01 -8.97 -16.27
C ILE A 149 -9.03 -8.15 -15.45
N SER A 150 -7.76 -8.50 -15.52
CA SER A 150 -6.68 -7.83 -14.78
C SER A 150 -5.56 -7.33 -15.69
N PHE A 151 -5.06 -6.12 -15.40
CA PHE A 151 -3.96 -5.48 -16.08
C PHE A 151 -2.84 -5.15 -15.09
N ALA A 152 -1.64 -5.70 -15.32
CA ALA A 152 -0.44 -5.26 -14.62
C ALA A 152 0.18 -4.07 -15.36
N MET A 153 0.64 -3.06 -14.62
CA MET A 153 1.42 -1.96 -15.16
C MET A 153 2.81 -2.43 -15.59
N GLY A 154 3.37 -1.83 -16.63
CA GLY A 154 4.69 -2.20 -17.17
C GLY A 154 5.87 -1.97 -16.20
N ASN A 155 5.67 -1.19 -15.16
CA ASN A 155 6.62 -1.00 -14.05
C ASN A 155 6.39 -1.94 -12.86
N SER A 156 5.48 -2.91 -12.96
CA SER A 156 5.15 -3.85 -11.88
C SER A 156 6.29 -4.84 -11.62
N HIS A 157 6.28 -5.43 -10.43
CA HIS A 157 7.08 -6.62 -10.15
C HIS A 157 6.70 -7.79 -11.06
N GLN A 158 7.68 -8.64 -11.41
CA GLN A 158 7.43 -9.82 -12.26
C GLN A 158 6.34 -10.76 -11.73
N GLU A 159 6.20 -10.86 -10.42
CA GLU A 159 5.17 -11.67 -9.78
C GLU A 159 3.76 -11.16 -10.10
N ILE A 160 3.59 -9.83 -10.12
CA ILE A 160 2.33 -9.17 -10.49
C ILE A 160 2.03 -9.39 -11.96
N MET A 161 3.01 -9.17 -12.84
CA MET A 161 2.86 -9.39 -14.29
C MET A 161 2.44 -10.82 -14.62
N LYS A 162 2.96 -11.81 -13.89
CA LYS A 162 2.60 -13.24 -14.08
C LYS A 162 1.18 -13.59 -13.64
N LYS A 163 0.59 -12.79 -12.79
CA LYS A 163 -0.75 -13.03 -12.24
C LYS A 163 -1.85 -12.27 -12.99
N ALA A 164 -1.48 -11.26 -13.77
CA ALA A 164 -2.43 -10.49 -14.56
C ALA A 164 -2.73 -11.18 -15.90
N ASP A 165 -3.94 -10.97 -16.42
CA ASP A 165 -4.33 -11.44 -17.75
C ASP A 165 -3.60 -10.67 -18.85
N TYR A 166 -3.31 -9.38 -18.60
CA TYR A 166 -2.63 -8.49 -19.53
C TYR A 166 -1.57 -7.64 -18.83
N VAL A 167 -0.55 -7.25 -19.59
CA VAL A 167 0.43 -6.25 -19.17
C VAL A 167 0.28 -5.04 -20.08
N THR A 168 0.09 -3.86 -19.46
CA THR A 168 0.10 -2.57 -20.15
C THR A 168 1.50 -1.94 -20.08
N VAL A 169 1.68 -0.73 -20.62
CA VAL A 169 2.94 0.00 -20.48
C VAL A 169 3.09 0.59 -19.06
N SER A 170 4.25 1.17 -18.78
CA SER A 170 4.54 1.75 -17.46
C SER A 170 3.73 3.02 -17.16
N ASN A 171 3.72 3.43 -15.90
CA ASN A 171 3.03 4.62 -15.42
C ASN A 171 3.53 5.93 -16.06
N ASP A 172 4.79 5.99 -16.49
CA ASP A 172 5.40 7.11 -17.20
C ASP A 172 5.09 7.12 -18.72
N LYS A 173 4.34 6.12 -19.20
CA LYS A 173 3.91 5.95 -20.59
C LYS A 173 2.39 5.81 -20.74
N ASP A 174 1.65 6.41 -19.82
CA ASP A 174 0.18 6.41 -19.81
C ASP A 174 -0.45 4.99 -19.78
N GLY A 175 0.14 4.06 -19.02
CA GLY A 175 -0.28 2.67 -18.97
C GLY A 175 -1.72 2.44 -18.54
N VAL A 176 -2.28 3.27 -17.68
CA VAL A 176 -3.70 3.22 -17.30
C VAL A 176 -4.58 3.57 -18.50
N SER A 177 -4.25 4.64 -19.25
CA SER A 177 -4.98 5.04 -20.47
C SER A 177 -5.01 3.92 -21.49
N GLN A 178 -3.84 3.30 -21.77
CA GLN A 178 -3.75 2.18 -22.71
C GLN A 178 -4.53 0.94 -22.26
N ALA A 179 -4.57 0.66 -20.95
CA ALA A 179 -5.41 -0.40 -20.43
C ALA A 179 -6.89 -0.11 -20.70
N PHE A 180 -7.36 1.13 -20.49
CA PHE A 180 -8.73 1.54 -20.78
C PHE A 180 -9.06 1.44 -22.28
N GLU A 181 -8.18 1.89 -23.17
CA GLU A 181 -8.37 1.75 -24.62
C GLU A 181 -8.56 0.28 -25.00
N ARG A 182 -7.76 -0.62 -24.41
CA ARG A 182 -7.90 -2.06 -24.67
C ARG A 182 -9.22 -2.63 -24.11
N ILE A 183 -9.65 -2.20 -22.92
CA ILE A 183 -10.92 -2.61 -22.33
C ILE A 183 -12.10 -2.27 -23.23
N LEU A 184 -12.06 -1.11 -23.89
CA LEU A 184 -13.13 -0.67 -24.79
C LEU A 184 -13.20 -1.48 -26.10
N THR A 185 -12.20 -2.34 -26.37
CA THR A 185 -12.13 -3.19 -27.56
C THR A 185 -12.36 -4.68 -27.27
N ILE A 186 -12.51 -5.06 -26.01
CA ILE A 186 -12.85 -6.40 -25.55
C ILE A 186 -14.37 -6.52 -25.41
#